data_6753cf39d3aae107d05fed0a01b5cb0e
#
_entry.id   6753cf39d3aae107d05fed0a01b5cb0e
#
_cell.length_a   1.000
_cell.length_b   1.000
_cell.length_c   1.000
_cell.angle_alpha   90.00
_cell.angle_beta   90.00
_cell.angle_gamma   90.00
#
_symmetry.space_group_name_H-M   'P 1'
#
loop_
_entity.id
_entity.type
_entity.pdbx_description
1 polymer ?
#
loop_
_entity_poly.entity_id
_entity_poly.type
_entity_poly.pdbx_seq_one_letter_code
_entity_poly.pdbx_strand_id
1 'polypeptide(L)'
;GAVHQALLRSGQRPNANIVIETGSARDPHQYAVLLGLGATAIYPYLAFQSINQQQECGALEGDPIQLRKNYRRGIRKGLLKILSKMGICTMASYRGSQLFEAVGLAPEVVELCCPKVASKIGGASFAELQDDIQRVAAGAWAEQMRPQRDGLYRFMHGGEAHAYDPDVVMNLQQAVATGEWSDYRRFADTVNQRPALALRDLLALKPADEAVPLSRVEKEESIYPRFDTAAMSIGALSPEAHESLAIAMNRLGGRSNSGEGGEDPARFNSERNSRIKQVASGRFGVSAHYLVNADVLQIKVAQGAKPGEGGQLPGHKVTAQIAALRCSTPGVTLISPPPHHDIYSIEDLSQLIFDLKMVNPAALVSVKLVSGAGVGTIAVGVAKAYADLITIAGYDGGTGASPLTSVKYAGLPWEIGLAETHQALVENELRHKIRLQVDGGLKTGLDVVKGAMLGAESFGFGTGPMVALGCKYLRICHLNNCATGVATQNEELRARHFHGLPERVMNYFRFLARDVREIMASLGMTRFEELIGRSDLLEQLPGVTDKQNHLDLGPIIGTAGVPVEYPHTCQQALNEAGIEDGFVLAEGESEVDVDATREDTPLEPDKEESIFQIDEEEEK
;
A
#
# COMPACT_ATOMS: atom_id res chain seq x y z
N GLY A 1 -26.60 5.19 7.63
CA GLY A 1 -26.63 5.79 6.28
C GLY A 1 -28.06 6.14 5.88
N ALA A 2 -28.92 5.16 5.55
CA ALA A 2 -30.28 5.41 5.00
C ALA A 2 -31.12 6.40 5.83
N VAL A 3 -31.17 6.25 7.15
CA VAL A 3 -31.90 7.20 8.03
C VAL A 3 -31.32 8.62 7.94
N HIS A 4 -30.00 8.75 7.90
CA HIS A 4 -29.33 10.05 7.71
C HIS A 4 -29.75 10.69 6.37
N GLN A 5 -29.74 9.92 5.30
CA GLN A 5 -30.15 10.39 3.96
C GLN A 5 -31.65 10.77 3.91
N ALA A 6 -32.50 9.99 4.56
CA ALA A 6 -33.93 10.31 4.65
C ALA A 6 -34.17 11.63 5.40
N LEU A 7 -33.47 11.84 6.52
CA LEU A 7 -33.56 13.10 7.31
C LEU A 7 -33.00 14.31 6.52
N LEU A 8 -31.95 14.11 5.72
CA LEU A 8 -31.43 15.16 4.83
C LEU A 8 -32.47 15.55 3.77
N ARG A 9 -33.04 14.55 3.07
CA ARG A 9 -34.04 14.77 2.01
C ARG A 9 -35.31 15.47 2.54
N SER A 10 -35.71 15.18 3.78
CA SER A 10 -36.87 15.80 4.42
C SER A 10 -36.57 17.14 5.10
N GLY A 11 -35.31 17.62 5.09
CA GLY A 11 -34.90 18.84 5.79
C GLY A 11 -34.89 18.73 7.33
N GLN A 12 -35.09 17.52 7.87
CA GLN A 12 -35.20 17.30 9.33
C GLN A 12 -33.86 16.97 10.00
N ARG A 13 -32.79 16.78 9.23
CA ARG A 13 -31.47 16.38 9.80
C ARG A 13 -30.93 17.34 10.86
N PRO A 14 -31.06 18.67 10.75
CA PRO A 14 -30.62 19.60 11.78
C PRO A 14 -31.38 19.45 13.11
N ASN A 15 -32.65 19.02 13.05
CA ASN A 15 -33.55 18.92 14.19
C ASN A 15 -33.47 17.55 14.92
N ALA A 16 -32.71 16.60 14.40
CA ALA A 16 -32.65 15.23 14.92
C ALA A 16 -31.23 14.74 15.14
N ASN A 17 -30.99 14.10 16.28
CA ASN A 17 -29.76 13.34 16.51
C ASN A 17 -29.97 11.86 16.16
N ILE A 18 -28.92 11.23 15.67
CA ILE A 18 -28.90 9.78 15.38
C ILE A 18 -28.01 9.12 16.40
N VAL A 19 -28.61 8.34 17.30
CA VAL A 19 -27.89 7.48 18.25
C VAL A 19 -27.93 6.04 17.72
N ILE A 20 -26.76 5.40 17.59
CA ILE A 20 -26.66 4.03 17.13
C ILE A 20 -26.36 3.12 18.33
N GLU A 21 -27.27 2.23 18.63
CA GLU A 21 -27.07 1.12 19.55
C GLU A 21 -26.68 -0.13 18.73
N THR A 22 -25.49 -0.69 18.99
CA THR A 22 -24.94 -1.75 18.14
C THR A 22 -24.08 -2.76 18.88
N GLY A 23 -24.17 -4.03 18.48
CA GLY A 23 -23.25 -5.10 18.86
C GLY A 23 -22.05 -5.23 17.93
N SER A 24 -22.03 -4.55 16.77
CA SER A 24 -21.01 -4.78 15.74
C SER A 24 -19.78 -3.87 15.84
N ALA A 25 -19.92 -2.68 16.45
CA ALA A 25 -18.82 -1.72 16.55
C ALA A 25 -17.85 -2.10 17.69
N ARG A 26 -16.59 -2.38 17.35
CA ARG A 26 -15.55 -2.85 18.29
C ARG A 26 -14.25 -2.05 18.22
N ASP A 27 -13.90 -1.53 17.06
CA ASP A 27 -12.62 -0.85 16.80
C ASP A 27 -12.82 0.55 16.18
N PRO A 28 -11.79 1.42 16.23
CA PRO A 28 -11.92 2.82 15.81
C PRO A 28 -12.42 3.01 14.39
N HIS A 29 -12.07 2.13 13.42
CA HIS A 29 -12.49 2.27 12.03
C HIS A 29 -13.98 2.04 11.86
N GLN A 30 -14.56 1.07 12.58
CA GLN A 30 -16.01 0.84 12.57
C GLN A 30 -16.77 2.04 13.14
N TYR A 31 -16.24 2.66 14.22
CA TYR A 31 -16.81 3.91 14.74
C TYR A 31 -16.68 5.06 13.73
N ALA A 32 -15.53 5.18 13.07
CA ALA A 32 -15.33 6.20 12.05
C ALA A 32 -16.34 6.07 10.90
N VAL A 33 -16.57 4.85 10.40
CA VAL A 33 -17.59 4.60 9.36
C VAL A 33 -18.98 5.01 9.83
N LEU A 34 -19.41 4.63 11.04
CA LEU A 34 -20.72 5.00 11.58
C LEU A 34 -20.88 6.52 11.73
N LEU A 35 -19.85 7.22 12.20
CA LEU A 35 -19.84 8.68 12.30
C LEU A 35 -19.86 9.33 10.90
N GLY A 36 -19.05 8.83 9.98
CA GLY A 36 -19.04 9.26 8.57
C GLY A 36 -20.37 9.05 7.86
N LEU A 37 -21.14 8.05 8.26
CA LEU A 37 -22.52 7.81 7.79
C LEU A 37 -23.59 8.66 8.52
N GLY A 38 -23.18 9.54 9.46
CA GLY A 38 -24.07 10.52 10.08
C GLY A 38 -24.49 10.24 11.52
N ALA A 39 -23.92 9.25 12.21
CA ALA A 39 -24.18 9.03 13.62
C ALA A 39 -23.75 10.25 14.47
N THR A 40 -24.57 10.61 15.45
CA THR A 40 -24.23 11.62 16.46
C THR A 40 -23.57 10.98 17.67
N ALA A 41 -24.05 9.81 18.08
CA ALA A 41 -23.51 9.03 19.18
C ALA A 41 -23.61 7.53 18.87
N ILE A 42 -22.76 6.74 19.52
CA ILE A 42 -22.70 5.28 19.34
C ILE A 42 -22.66 4.63 20.72
N TYR A 43 -23.58 3.70 20.97
CA TYR A 43 -23.63 2.87 22.17
C TYR A 43 -23.26 1.42 21.81
N PRO A 44 -22.00 0.99 22.06
CA PRO A 44 -21.53 -0.35 21.71
C PRO A 44 -21.84 -1.34 22.83
N TYR A 45 -23.10 -1.70 23.01
CA TYR A 45 -23.55 -2.48 24.17
C TYR A 45 -22.82 -3.81 24.30
N LEU A 46 -22.59 -4.53 23.19
CA LEU A 46 -21.95 -5.84 23.22
C LEU A 46 -20.45 -5.73 23.58
N ALA A 47 -19.75 -4.69 23.12
CA ALA A 47 -18.37 -4.47 23.53
C ALA A 47 -18.26 -4.24 25.05
N PHE A 48 -19.19 -3.47 25.64
CA PHE A 48 -19.22 -3.28 27.08
C PHE A 48 -19.59 -4.56 27.84
N GLN A 49 -20.55 -5.35 27.34
CA GLN A 49 -20.89 -6.65 27.92
C GLN A 49 -19.71 -7.62 27.84
N SER A 50 -19.01 -7.68 26.71
CA SER A 50 -17.82 -8.51 26.54
C SER A 50 -16.70 -8.14 27.52
N ILE A 51 -16.48 -6.84 27.79
CA ILE A 51 -15.50 -6.38 28.77
C ILE A 51 -15.89 -6.86 30.19
N ASN A 52 -17.17 -6.74 30.55
CA ASN A 52 -17.65 -7.22 31.86
C ASN A 52 -17.46 -8.74 31.99
N GLN A 53 -17.86 -9.50 30.97
CA GLN A 53 -17.69 -10.95 30.96
C GLN A 53 -16.23 -11.39 31.06
N GLN A 54 -15.32 -10.72 30.34
CA GLN A 54 -13.88 -11.01 30.43
C GLN A 54 -13.31 -10.69 31.82
N GLN A 55 -13.84 -9.69 32.50
CA GLN A 55 -13.48 -9.37 33.88
C GLN A 55 -14.04 -10.41 34.86
N GLU A 56 -15.31 -10.82 34.71
CA GLU A 56 -15.96 -11.82 35.57
C GLU A 56 -15.26 -13.19 35.48
N CYS A 57 -14.79 -13.58 34.31
CA CYS A 57 -14.04 -14.83 34.11
C CYS A 57 -12.52 -14.71 34.43
N GLY A 58 -12.06 -13.56 34.92
CA GLY A 58 -10.67 -13.35 35.32
C GLY A 58 -9.68 -13.15 34.17
N ALA A 59 -10.16 -12.98 32.94
CA ALA A 59 -9.30 -12.70 31.77
C ALA A 59 -8.83 -11.22 31.72
N LEU A 60 -9.58 -10.32 32.36
CA LEU A 60 -9.22 -8.92 32.58
C LEU A 60 -9.23 -8.61 34.07
N GLU A 61 -8.19 -7.98 34.58
CA GLU A 61 -8.11 -7.50 35.95
C GLU A 61 -8.55 -6.02 36.03
N GLY A 62 -9.25 -5.65 37.12
CA GLY A 62 -9.63 -4.28 37.43
C GLY A 62 -11.13 -4.03 37.56
N ASP A 63 -11.49 -2.80 37.88
CA ASP A 63 -12.89 -2.37 37.99
C ASP A 63 -13.56 -2.33 36.61
N PRO A 64 -14.76 -2.93 36.43
CA PRO A 64 -15.47 -2.94 35.15
C PRO A 64 -15.75 -1.52 34.58
N ILE A 65 -15.99 -0.54 35.44
CA ILE A 65 -16.22 0.84 35.02
C ILE A 65 -14.95 1.43 34.45
N GLN A 66 -13.80 1.19 35.11
CA GLN A 66 -12.50 1.67 34.65
C GLN A 66 -12.08 0.98 33.35
N LEU A 67 -12.33 -0.33 33.19
CA LEU A 67 -12.07 -1.06 31.95
C LEU A 67 -12.87 -0.48 30.78
N ARG A 68 -14.16 -0.17 30.97
CA ARG A 68 -14.98 0.50 29.95
C ARG A 68 -14.49 1.91 29.64
N LYS A 69 -14.02 2.68 30.64
CA LYS A 69 -13.37 3.98 30.42
C LYS A 69 -12.09 3.84 29.60
N ASN A 70 -11.27 2.83 29.85
CA ASN A 70 -10.05 2.54 29.11
C ASN A 70 -10.35 2.18 27.65
N TYR A 71 -11.38 1.35 27.41
CA TYR A 71 -11.87 1.06 26.06
C TYR A 71 -12.30 2.33 25.31
N ARG A 72 -13.13 3.18 25.94
CA ARG A 72 -13.55 4.48 25.36
C ARG A 72 -12.34 5.37 25.03
N ARG A 73 -11.33 5.41 25.92
CA ARG A 73 -10.08 6.16 25.68
C ARG A 73 -9.35 5.61 24.46
N GLY A 74 -9.28 4.30 24.31
CA GLY A 74 -8.68 3.65 23.13
C GLY A 74 -9.40 4.01 21.83
N ILE A 75 -10.74 3.91 21.81
CA ILE A 75 -11.55 4.32 20.65
C ILE A 75 -11.34 5.80 20.33
N ARG A 76 -11.39 6.69 21.34
CA ARG A 76 -11.15 8.13 21.16
C ARG A 76 -9.77 8.40 20.53
N LYS A 77 -8.70 7.77 21.04
CA LYS A 77 -7.34 7.92 20.49
C LYS A 77 -7.29 7.46 19.04
N GLY A 78 -7.94 6.34 18.71
CA GLY A 78 -8.02 5.83 17.35
C GLY A 78 -8.78 6.77 16.40
N LEU A 79 -9.92 7.32 16.82
CA LEU A 79 -10.67 8.29 16.05
C LEU A 79 -9.88 9.59 15.82
N LEU A 80 -9.24 10.13 16.86
CA LEU A 80 -8.40 11.32 16.73
C LEU A 80 -7.24 11.08 15.76
N LYS A 81 -6.66 9.88 15.75
CA LYS A 81 -5.63 9.50 14.80
C LYS A 81 -6.16 9.47 13.35
N ILE A 82 -7.36 8.91 13.12
CA ILE A 82 -8.00 8.89 11.80
C ILE A 82 -8.28 10.31 11.31
N LEU A 83 -8.87 11.17 12.16
CA LEU A 83 -9.14 12.57 11.82
C LEU A 83 -7.84 13.34 11.51
N SER A 84 -6.82 13.16 12.33
CA SER A 84 -5.50 13.81 12.13
C SER A 84 -4.89 13.47 10.77
N LYS A 85 -5.00 12.21 10.32
CA LYS A 85 -4.53 11.79 9.00
C LYS A 85 -5.28 12.45 7.84
N MET A 86 -6.52 12.82 8.06
CA MET A 86 -7.38 13.50 7.08
C MET A 86 -7.29 15.02 7.16
N GLY A 87 -6.49 15.57 8.09
CA GLY A 87 -6.43 17.01 8.34
C GLY A 87 -7.73 17.60 8.92
N ILE A 88 -8.57 16.78 9.57
CA ILE A 88 -9.85 17.19 10.12
C ILE A 88 -9.70 17.45 11.62
N CYS A 89 -9.96 18.68 12.06
CA CYS A 89 -9.77 19.10 13.45
C CYS A 89 -10.98 18.80 14.34
N THR A 90 -12.19 18.74 13.78
CA THR A 90 -13.41 18.60 14.56
C THR A 90 -14.26 17.41 14.14
N MET A 91 -14.89 16.74 15.11
CA MET A 91 -15.83 15.64 14.84
C MET A 91 -17.06 16.12 14.03
N ALA A 92 -17.45 17.37 14.18
CA ALA A 92 -18.56 17.95 13.43
C ALA A 92 -18.30 17.96 11.92
N SER A 93 -17.07 18.28 11.52
CA SER A 93 -16.65 18.27 10.10
C SER A 93 -16.54 16.85 9.51
N TYR A 94 -16.26 15.84 10.34
CA TYR A 94 -16.19 14.46 9.91
C TYR A 94 -17.55 13.77 9.84
N ARG A 95 -18.50 14.16 10.70
CA ARG A 95 -19.80 13.53 10.79
C ARG A 95 -20.63 13.72 9.51
N GLY A 96 -21.02 12.60 8.88
CA GLY A 96 -21.76 12.60 7.62
C GLY A 96 -20.91 12.93 6.38
N SER A 97 -19.60 13.01 6.53
CA SER A 97 -18.66 13.33 5.44
C SER A 97 -18.53 12.22 4.41
N GLN A 98 -18.74 10.95 4.80
CA GLN A 98 -18.60 9.76 3.95
C GLN A 98 -17.20 9.64 3.31
N LEU A 99 -16.14 10.07 4.01
CA LEU A 99 -14.76 10.03 3.55
C LEU A 99 -14.16 8.63 3.73
N PHE A 100 -14.72 7.66 3.02
CA PHE A 100 -14.25 6.28 2.90
C PHE A 100 -14.68 5.74 1.54
N GLU A 101 -14.20 4.56 1.19
CA GLU A 101 -14.50 3.90 -0.07
C GLU A 101 -15.28 2.60 0.17
N ALA A 102 -16.13 2.24 -0.78
CA ALA A 102 -16.84 0.97 -0.78
C ALA A 102 -16.29 0.07 -1.91
N VAL A 103 -16.00 -1.17 -1.57
CA VAL A 103 -15.60 -2.21 -2.53
C VAL A 103 -16.50 -3.41 -2.34
N GLY A 104 -17.18 -3.82 -3.40
CA GLY A 104 -18.05 -5.00 -3.39
C GLY A 104 -19.42 -4.77 -2.72
N LEU A 105 -19.98 -3.56 -2.81
CA LEU A 105 -21.37 -3.28 -2.47
C LEU A 105 -22.21 -2.99 -3.72
N ALA A 106 -23.43 -3.51 -3.76
CA ALA A 106 -24.35 -3.23 -4.86
C ALA A 106 -24.71 -1.74 -4.93
N PRO A 107 -24.93 -1.17 -6.14
CA PRO A 107 -25.27 0.25 -6.30
C PRO A 107 -26.46 0.68 -5.46
N GLU A 108 -27.50 -0.14 -5.32
CA GLU A 108 -28.68 0.13 -4.51
C GLU A 108 -28.36 0.36 -3.02
N VAL A 109 -27.35 -0.36 -2.48
CA VAL A 109 -26.89 -0.21 -1.10
C VAL A 109 -26.16 1.13 -0.93
N VAL A 110 -25.28 1.44 -1.89
CA VAL A 110 -24.49 2.68 -1.88
C VAL A 110 -25.41 3.89 -2.04
N GLU A 111 -26.31 3.89 -3.03
CA GLU A 111 -27.24 5.00 -3.28
C GLU A 111 -28.17 5.29 -2.10
N LEU A 112 -28.66 4.24 -1.44
CA LEU A 112 -29.55 4.41 -0.29
C LEU A 112 -28.80 4.85 0.97
N CYS A 113 -27.65 4.27 1.25
CA CYS A 113 -26.98 4.40 2.53
C CYS A 113 -25.86 5.44 2.55
N CYS A 114 -25.13 5.59 1.46
CA CYS A 114 -23.89 6.38 1.39
C CYS A 114 -23.60 6.94 -0.02
N PRO A 115 -24.50 7.76 -0.58
CA PRO A 115 -24.43 8.18 -2.00
C PRO A 115 -23.21 9.03 -2.38
N LYS A 116 -22.41 9.46 -1.41
CA LYS A 116 -21.16 10.21 -1.66
C LYS A 116 -19.91 9.34 -1.59
N VAL A 117 -20.06 8.07 -1.23
CA VAL A 117 -18.94 7.14 -1.14
C VAL A 117 -18.51 6.73 -2.54
N ALA A 118 -17.20 6.79 -2.80
CA ALA A 118 -16.65 6.23 -4.03
C ALA A 118 -16.80 4.70 -4.02
N SER A 119 -17.41 4.13 -5.06
CA SER A 119 -17.62 2.70 -5.22
C SER A 119 -17.42 2.33 -6.68
N LYS A 120 -16.30 1.71 -7.01
CA LYS A 120 -15.99 1.26 -8.37
C LYS A 120 -16.38 -0.19 -8.61
N ILE A 121 -16.31 -1.02 -7.58
CA ILE A 121 -16.60 -2.45 -7.66
C ILE A 121 -17.94 -2.70 -7.00
N GLY A 122 -18.94 -3.04 -7.82
CA GLY A 122 -20.26 -3.51 -7.37
C GLY A 122 -20.15 -4.86 -6.65
N GLY A 123 -21.21 -5.30 -5.99
CA GLY A 123 -21.18 -6.59 -5.27
C GLY A 123 -22.43 -6.84 -4.42
N ALA A 124 -22.23 -7.11 -3.14
CA ALA A 124 -23.24 -7.57 -2.20
C ALA A 124 -24.45 -6.63 -2.08
N SER A 125 -25.64 -7.16 -2.27
CA SER A 125 -26.95 -6.53 -2.07
C SER A 125 -27.38 -6.58 -0.59
N PHE A 126 -28.55 -6.04 -0.29
CA PHE A 126 -29.15 -6.16 1.05
C PHE A 126 -29.42 -7.61 1.44
N ALA A 127 -29.68 -8.51 0.49
CA ALA A 127 -29.93 -9.93 0.76
C ALA A 127 -28.66 -10.61 1.32
N GLU A 128 -27.51 -10.45 0.65
CA GLU A 128 -26.25 -11.04 1.14
C GLU A 128 -25.78 -10.41 2.45
N LEU A 129 -26.04 -9.11 2.67
CA LEU A 129 -25.77 -8.47 3.96
C LEU A 129 -26.65 -9.05 5.08
N GLN A 130 -27.91 -9.38 4.78
CA GLN A 130 -28.80 -10.06 5.72
C GLN A 130 -28.33 -11.48 6.01
N ASP A 131 -27.91 -12.25 4.99
CA ASP A 131 -27.39 -13.60 5.15
C ASP A 131 -26.14 -13.65 6.04
N ASP A 132 -25.26 -12.66 5.93
CA ASP A 132 -24.12 -12.52 6.85
C ASP A 132 -24.55 -12.35 8.30
N ILE A 133 -25.53 -11.45 8.55
CA ILE A 133 -26.04 -11.22 9.90
C ILE A 133 -26.71 -12.48 10.44
N GLN A 134 -27.50 -13.17 9.63
CA GLN A 134 -28.16 -14.44 10.01
C GLN A 134 -27.14 -15.54 10.32
N ARG A 135 -26.07 -15.65 9.53
CA ARG A 135 -24.99 -16.63 9.76
C ARG A 135 -24.27 -16.37 11.08
N VAL A 136 -23.93 -15.11 11.37
CA VAL A 136 -23.34 -14.72 12.65
C VAL A 136 -24.31 -15.00 13.81
N ALA A 137 -25.60 -14.67 13.66
CA ALA A 137 -26.62 -14.93 14.66
C ALA A 137 -26.80 -16.45 14.91
N ALA A 138 -26.90 -17.26 13.86
CA ALA A 138 -27.01 -18.72 13.99
C ALA A 138 -25.80 -19.32 14.73
N GLY A 139 -24.59 -18.86 14.41
CA GLY A 139 -23.39 -19.25 15.16
C GLY A 139 -23.43 -18.81 16.62
N ALA A 140 -24.00 -17.63 16.91
CA ALA A 140 -24.11 -17.10 18.26
C ALA A 140 -25.09 -17.86 19.18
N TRP A 141 -26.03 -18.59 18.62
CA TRP A 141 -27.03 -19.39 19.36
C TRP A 141 -26.79 -20.89 19.32
N ALA A 142 -25.63 -21.31 18.79
CA ALA A 142 -25.30 -22.76 18.77
C ALA A 142 -24.95 -23.27 20.17
N GLU A 143 -25.32 -24.55 20.46
CA GLU A 143 -25.17 -25.15 21.80
C GLU A 143 -23.70 -25.29 22.27
N GLN A 144 -22.74 -25.34 21.36
CA GLN A 144 -21.31 -25.45 21.68
C GLN A 144 -20.53 -24.30 21.11
N MET A 145 -20.58 -23.17 21.83
CA MET A 145 -19.82 -21.99 21.45
C MET A 145 -18.50 -21.88 22.19
N ARG A 146 -17.41 -22.02 21.44
CA ARG A 146 -16.11 -21.49 21.84
C ARG A 146 -15.81 -20.28 20.98
N PRO A 147 -15.41 -19.14 21.57
CA PRO A 147 -14.92 -18.00 20.79
C PRO A 147 -13.81 -18.49 19.87
N GLN A 148 -14.01 -18.42 18.56
CA GLN A 148 -12.96 -18.75 17.59
C GLN A 148 -11.97 -17.58 17.56
N ARG A 149 -10.68 -17.92 17.58
CA ARG A 149 -9.63 -16.96 17.26
C ARG A 149 -9.47 -17.00 15.75
N ASP A 150 -9.91 -15.97 15.08
CA ASP A 150 -9.97 -15.93 13.61
C ASP A 150 -8.59 -15.83 12.95
N GLY A 151 -7.53 -15.45 13.71
CA GLY A 151 -6.18 -15.41 13.17
C GLY A 151 -5.92 -14.26 12.20
N LEU A 152 -6.67 -13.16 12.27
CA LEU A 152 -6.61 -12.01 11.35
C LEU A 152 -5.19 -11.51 11.04
N TYR A 153 -4.33 -11.45 12.02
CA TYR A 153 -2.96 -10.92 11.87
C TYR A 153 -1.90 -12.00 11.74
N ARG A 154 -2.13 -13.14 12.34
CA ARG A 154 -1.24 -14.32 12.31
C ARG A 154 -2.05 -15.53 11.92
N PHE A 155 -1.47 -16.39 11.11
CA PHE A 155 -2.11 -17.64 10.75
C PHE A 155 -2.53 -18.42 12.01
N MET A 156 -3.77 -18.89 11.98
CA MET A 156 -4.37 -19.81 12.97
C MET A 156 -4.99 -20.97 12.21
N HIS A 157 -4.69 -22.19 12.60
CA HIS A 157 -5.32 -23.36 11.99
C HIS A 157 -6.84 -23.33 12.19
N GLY A 158 -7.59 -23.45 11.11
CA GLY A 158 -9.07 -23.32 11.15
C GLY A 158 -9.59 -21.89 11.27
N GLY A 159 -8.72 -20.88 11.20
CA GLY A 159 -9.07 -19.46 11.17
C GLY A 159 -9.17 -18.88 9.76
N GLU A 160 -8.98 -17.56 9.64
CA GLU A 160 -8.98 -16.86 8.35
C GLU A 160 -7.87 -17.37 7.42
N ALA A 161 -8.17 -17.42 6.12
CA ALA A 161 -7.19 -17.75 5.10
C ALA A 161 -6.18 -16.61 4.93
N HIS A 162 -4.89 -16.96 4.81
CA HIS A 162 -3.81 -16.02 4.62
C HIS A 162 -3.13 -16.20 3.27
N ALA A 163 -2.78 -15.08 2.62
CA ALA A 163 -2.06 -15.11 1.35
C ALA A 163 -0.65 -15.72 1.43
N TYR A 164 -0.07 -15.73 2.64
CA TYR A 164 1.17 -16.42 3.01
C TYR A 164 0.89 -17.31 4.22
N ASP A 165 0.18 -18.39 4.00
CA ASP A 165 0.01 -19.48 4.97
C ASP A 165 1.30 -20.32 5.09
N PRO A 166 1.39 -21.27 6.03
CA PRO A 166 2.56 -22.10 6.20
C PRO A 166 2.96 -22.89 4.95
N ASP A 167 2.00 -23.38 4.17
CA ASP A 167 2.27 -24.20 2.98
C ASP A 167 2.88 -23.34 1.86
N VAL A 168 2.34 -22.15 1.64
CA VAL A 168 2.91 -21.16 0.69
C VAL A 168 4.34 -20.80 1.09
N VAL A 169 4.58 -20.54 2.40
CA VAL A 169 5.91 -20.17 2.90
C VAL A 169 6.90 -21.34 2.75
N MET A 170 6.50 -22.55 3.14
CA MET A 170 7.36 -23.74 3.07
C MET A 170 7.69 -24.11 1.62
N ASN A 171 6.68 -24.14 0.74
CA ASN A 171 6.88 -24.48 -0.67
C ASN A 171 7.81 -23.48 -1.37
N LEU A 172 7.67 -22.18 -1.09
CA LEU A 172 8.60 -21.18 -1.65
C LEU A 172 10.03 -21.37 -1.11
N GLN A 173 10.19 -21.58 0.20
CA GLN A 173 11.50 -21.82 0.81
C GLN A 173 12.17 -23.09 0.26
N GLN A 174 11.41 -24.14 0.04
CA GLN A 174 11.89 -25.37 -0.60
C GLN A 174 12.35 -25.08 -2.02
N ALA A 175 11.53 -24.44 -2.84
CA ALA A 175 11.85 -24.15 -4.23
C ALA A 175 13.15 -23.34 -4.38
N VAL A 176 13.30 -22.26 -3.60
CA VAL A 176 14.50 -21.40 -3.69
C VAL A 176 15.75 -22.07 -3.12
N ALA A 177 15.60 -23.03 -2.21
CA ALA A 177 16.71 -23.78 -1.63
C ALA A 177 17.22 -24.88 -2.58
N THR A 178 16.32 -25.60 -3.26
CA THR A 178 16.68 -26.65 -4.22
C THR A 178 17.09 -26.10 -5.58
N GLY A 179 16.50 -24.97 -6.00
CA GLY A 179 16.65 -24.45 -7.36
C GLY A 179 15.89 -25.25 -8.41
N GLU A 180 15.01 -26.20 -7.99
CA GLU A 180 14.29 -27.08 -8.88
C GLU A 180 12.94 -26.47 -9.34
N TRP A 181 12.71 -26.51 -10.65
CA TRP A 181 11.49 -26.00 -11.27
C TRP A 181 10.22 -26.69 -10.75
N SER A 182 10.30 -27.99 -10.50
CA SER A 182 9.17 -28.78 -9.95
C SER A 182 8.73 -28.30 -8.57
N ASP A 183 9.67 -27.86 -7.72
CA ASP A 183 9.33 -27.32 -6.40
C ASP A 183 8.69 -25.93 -6.54
N TYR A 184 9.16 -25.11 -7.47
CA TYR A 184 8.50 -23.83 -7.76
C TYR A 184 7.07 -24.04 -8.32
N ARG A 185 6.87 -24.99 -9.22
CA ARG A 185 5.53 -25.30 -9.73
C ARG A 185 4.57 -25.68 -8.60
N ARG A 186 5.03 -26.48 -7.62
CA ARG A 186 4.23 -26.79 -6.44
C ARG A 186 3.88 -25.53 -5.65
N PHE A 187 4.81 -24.60 -5.46
CA PHE A 187 4.54 -23.31 -4.84
C PHE A 187 3.52 -22.51 -5.65
N ALA A 188 3.71 -22.38 -6.96
CA ALA A 188 2.79 -21.65 -7.83
C ALA A 188 1.39 -22.24 -7.82
N ASP A 189 1.26 -23.58 -7.88
CA ASP A 189 -0.02 -24.28 -7.78
C ASP A 189 -0.71 -24.03 -6.43
N THR A 190 0.04 -24.07 -5.32
CA THR A 190 -0.48 -23.75 -3.98
C THR A 190 -1.04 -22.34 -3.92
N VAL A 191 -0.42 -21.38 -4.60
CA VAL A 191 -0.90 -19.99 -4.66
C VAL A 191 -2.07 -19.82 -5.61
N ASN A 192 -1.97 -20.37 -6.82
CA ASN A 192 -2.89 -20.06 -7.93
C ASN A 192 -4.20 -20.88 -7.89
N GLN A 193 -4.19 -22.06 -7.24
CA GLN A 193 -5.36 -22.97 -7.19
C GLN A 193 -6.16 -22.87 -5.89
N ARG A 194 -5.75 -22.00 -4.96
CA ARG A 194 -6.49 -21.80 -3.70
C ARG A 194 -7.78 -20.99 -3.93
N PRO A 195 -8.72 -20.98 -2.98
CA PRO A 195 -9.85 -20.06 -2.99
C PRO A 195 -9.38 -18.60 -3.11
N ALA A 196 -10.15 -17.79 -3.83
CA ALA A 196 -9.81 -16.40 -4.11
C ALA A 196 -9.63 -15.58 -2.82
N LEU A 197 -8.48 -14.92 -2.68
CA LEU A 197 -8.12 -14.01 -1.59
C LEU A 197 -7.89 -12.57 -2.05
N ALA A 198 -7.71 -12.34 -3.35
CA ALA A 198 -7.52 -11.05 -3.97
C ALA A 198 -8.41 -10.95 -5.22
N LEU A 199 -8.67 -9.73 -5.68
CA LEU A 199 -9.51 -9.51 -6.88
C LEU A 199 -8.94 -10.22 -8.10
N ARG A 200 -7.62 -10.19 -8.28
CA ARG A 200 -6.96 -10.89 -9.40
C ARG A 200 -7.12 -12.42 -9.37
N ASP A 201 -7.43 -13.01 -8.21
CA ASP A 201 -7.69 -14.45 -8.13
C ASP A 201 -9.02 -14.83 -8.78
N LEU A 202 -9.91 -13.84 -9.00
CA LEU A 202 -11.18 -13.98 -9.74
C LEU A 202 -11.04 -13.62 -11.23
N LEU A 203 -9.83 -13.42 -11.73
CA LEU A 203 -9.55 -13.16 -13.14
C LEU A 203 -8.84 -14.37 -13.76
N ALA A 204 -9.30 -14.83 -14.91
CA ALA A 204 -8.61 -15.83 -15.74
C ALA A 204 -8.02 -15.18 -16.99
N LEU A 205 -7.04 -15.86 -17.56
CA LEU A 205 -6.50 -15.54 -18.87
C LEU A 205 -7.36 -16.24 -19.94
N LYS A 206 -7.81 -15.50 -20.95
CA LYS A 206 -8.46 -16.11 -22.10
C LYS A 206 -7.45 -16.92 -22.90
N PRO A 207 -7.79 -18.15 -23.31
CA PRO A 207 -6.89 -18.95 -24.11
C PRO A 207 -6.59 -18.29 -25.44
N ALA A 208 -5.36 -18.44 -25.92
CA ALA A 208 -5.01 -18.03 -27.28
C ALA A 208 -5.45 -19.08 -28.30
N ASP A 209 -5.68 -18.65 -29.55
CA ASP A 209 -5.99 -19.56 -30.66
C ASP A 209 -4.81 -20.50 -30.96
N GLU A 210 -3.59 -20.00 -30.88
CA GLU A 210 -2.36 -20.78 -31.09
C GLU A 210 -1.28 -20.42 -30.07
N ALA A 211 -0.75 -21.42 -29.36
CA ALA A 211 0.42 -21.28 -28.51
C ALA A 211 1.71 -21.24 -29.36
N VAL A 212 2.74 -20.55 -28.85
CA VAL A 212 4.06 -20.54 -29.47
C VAL A 212 5.07 -21.37 -28.67
N PRO A 213 6.08 -21.97 -29.32
CA PRO A 213 7.15 -22.65 -28.59
C PRO A 213 7.90 -21.68 -27.67
N LEU A 214 8.26 -22.13 -26.46
CA LEU A 214 9.00 -21.34 -25.46
C LEU A 214 10.32 -20.76 -26.01
N SER A 215 10.92 -21.42 -27.00
CA SER A 215 12.14 -20.96 -27.66
C SER A 215 11.95 -19.69 -28.49
N ARG A 216 10.72 -19.34 -28.87
CA ARG A 216 10.38 -18.08 -29.57
C ARG A 216 10.10 -16.93 -28.63
N VAL A 217 9.81 -17.22 -27.37
CA VAL A 217 9.57 -16.20 -26.34
C VAL A 217 10.93 -15.60 -25.93
N GLU A 218 10.95 -14.29 -25.73
CA GLU A 218 12.15 -13.58 -25.28
C GLU A 218 12.80 -14.25 -24.06
N LYS A 219 14.09 -14.04 -23.88
CA LYS A 219 14.88 -14.70 -22.83
C LYS A 219 14.54 -14.13 -21.46
N GLU A 220 14.82 -14.91 -20.41
CA GLU A 220 14.62 -14.50 -19.02
C GLU A 220 15.38 -13.21 -18.66
N GLU A 221 16.59 -13.04 -19.24
CA GLU A 221 17.43 -11.86 -19.04
C GLU A 221 16.77 -10.54 -19.48
N SER A 222 15.84 -10.60 -20.46
CA SER A 222 15.06 -9.44 -20.89
C SER A 222 13.92 -9.09 -19.91
N ILE A 223 13.50 -10.05 -19.08
CA ILE A 223 12.41 -9.89 -18.11
C ILE A 223 12.93 -9.40 -16.76
N TYR A 224 14.14 -9.81 -16.32
CA TYR A 224 14.70 -9.43 -15.02
C TYR A 224 14.71 -7.91 -14.74
N PRO A 225 15.00 -7.01 -15.70
CA PRO A 225 14.97 -5.55 -15.47
C PRO A 225 13.60 -4.99 -15.11
N ARG A 226 12.52 -5.77 -15.29
CA ARG A 226 11.15 -5.41 -14.89
C ARG A 226 10.85 -5.71 -13.42
N PHE A 227 11.75 -6.42 -12.75
CA PHE A 227 11.59 -6.83 -11.36
C PHE A 227 12.43 -5.96 -10.43
N ASP A 228 11.77 -5.40 -9.42
CA ASP A 228 12.41 -4.63 -8.36
C ASP A 228 12.05 -5.25 -6.99
N THR A 229 12.90 -5.10 -5.98
CA THR A 229 12.40 -5.28 -4.61
C THR A 229 11.62 -4.05 -4.20
N ALA A 230 10.46 -4.25 -3.57
CA ALA A 230 9.68 -3.17 -2.99
C ALA A 230 10.48 -2.46 -1.88
N ALA A 231 10.10 -1.21 -1.60
CA ALA A 231 10.77 -0.38 -0.61
C ALA A 231 10.71 -0.99 0.81
N MET A 232 11.82 -1.49 1.27
CA MET A 232 12.01 -2.08 2.60
C MET A 232 13.25 -1.49 3.25
N SER A 233 13.05 -0.57 4.21
CA SER A 233 14.14 0.21 4.78
C SER A 233 15.07 -0.60 5.68
N ILE A 234 16.36 -0.21 5.71
CA ILE A 234 17.29 -0.63 6.75
C ILE A 234 16.77 -0.14 8.10
N GLY A 235 16.81 -0.99 9.11
CA GLY A 235 16.15 -0.74 10.41
C GLY A 235 14.79 -1.45 10.50
N ALA A 236 13.98 -1.49 9.44
CA ALA A 236 12.87 -2.45 9.31
C ALA A 236 13.42 -3.85 9.04
N LEU A 237 14.33 -3.98 8.07
CA LEU A 237 15.14 -5.19 7.83
C LEU A 237 16.49 -5.12 8.55
N SER A 238 17.10 -6.28 8.77
CA SER A 238 18.50 -6.38 9.18
C SER A 238 19.43 -5.92 8.04
N PRO A 239 20.63 -5.42 8.34
CA PRO A 239 21.63 -5.08 7.33
C PRO A 239 21.92 -6.22 6.37
N GLU A 240 22.08 -7.44 6.87
CA GLU A 240 22.37 -8.63 6.09
C GLU A 240 21.25 -8.97 5.08
N ALA A 241 20.00 -8.87 5.51
CA ALA A 241 18.85 -9.09 4.62
C ALA A 241 18.77 -8.00 3.55
N HIS A 242 18.97 -6.74 3.94
CA HIS A 242 18.93 -5.59 3.04
C HIS A 242 20.03 -5.65 1.97
N GLU A 243 21.25 -6.04 2.36
CA GLU A 243 22.37 -6.22 1.43
C GLU A 243 22.16 -7.43 0.51
N SER A 244 21.65 -8.55 1.04
CA SER A 244 21.37 -9.75 0.24
C SER A 244 20.38 -9.46 -0.89
N LEU A 245 19.36 -8.63 -0.63
CA LEU A 245 18.41 -8.19 -1.67
C LEU A 245 19.11 -7.36 -2.75
N ALA A 246 19.98 -6.42 -2.37
CA ALA A 246 20.71 -5.58 -3.31
C ALA A 246 21.65 -6.42 -4.19
N ILE A 247 22.43 -7.30 -3.59
CA ILE A 247 23.34 -8.21 -4.31
C ILE A 247 22.58 -9.07 -5.32
N ALA A 248 21.47 -9.69 -4.89
CA ALA A 248 20.69 -10.56 -5.76
C ALA A 248 20.14 -9.80 -6.98
N MET A 249 19.57 -8.63 -6.77
CA MET A 249 18.99 -7.85 -7.85
C MET A 249 20.05 -7.29 -8.79
N ASN A 250 21.17 -6.80 -8.26
CA ASN A 250 22.26 -6.30 -9.08
C ASN A 250 22.86 -7.39 -9.98
N ARG A 251 23.01 -8.63 -9.47
CA ARG A 251 23.50 -9.78 -10.25
C ARG A 251 22.51 -10.23 -11.34
N LEU A 252 21.21 -10.01 -11.14
CA LEU A 252 20.16 -10.33 -12.12
C LEU A 252 19.91 -9.23 -13.15
N GLY A 253 20.41 -8.00 -12.92
CA GLY A 253 20.08 -6.83 -13.74
C GLY A 253 18.76 -6.15 -13.39
N GLY A 254 18.10 -6.57 -12.30
CA GLY A 254 17.00 -5.85 -11.66
C GLY A 254 17.49 -4.78 -10.68
N ARG A 255 16.59 -4.25 -9.85
CA ARG A 255 16.92 -3.20 -8.87
C ARG A 255 16.40 -3.54 -7.49
N SER A 256 17.14 -3.16 -6.44
CA SER A 256 16.63 -3.14 -5.08
C SER A 256 16.32 -1.71 -4.63
N ASN A 257 15.31 -1.57 -3.77
CA ASN A 257 14.88 -0.30 -3.20
C ASN A 257 15.39 -0.16 -1.76
N SER A 258 16.13 0.91 -1.48
CA SER A 258 16.67 1.20 -0.15
C SER A 258 15.59 1.39 0.94
N GLY A 259 14.37 1.72 0.53
CA GLY A 259 13.34 2.24 1.44
C GLY A 259 13.74 3.60 2.03
N GLU A 260 12.93 4.12 2.96
CA GLU A 260 13.06 5.46 3.54
C GLU A 260 14.12 5.59 4.64
N GLY A 261 15.09 4.69 4.71
CA GLY A 261 16.04 4.61 5.84
C GLY A 261 17.45 5.11 5.57
N GLY A 262 17.71 5.69 4.41
CA GLY A 262 19.07 5.94 3.97
C GLY A 262 19.81 4.64 3.61
N GLU A 263 21.08 4.73 3.35
CA GLU A 263 21.94 3.59 3.05
C GLU A 263 23.38 3.91 3.46
N ASP A 264 24.13 2.88 3.90
CA ASP A 264 25.53 3.02 4.26
C ASP A 264 26.37 3.41 3.03
N PRO A 265 27.10 4.54 3.05
CA PRO A 265 27.98 4.95 1.96
C PRO A 265 29.02 3.90 1.56
N ALA A 266 29.45 3.02 2.49
CA ALA A 266 30.36 1.91 2.20
C ALA A 266 29.79 0.88 1.21
N ARG A 267 28.49 0.94 0.92
CA ARG A 267 27.82 0.07 -0.07
C ARG A 267 27.82 0.67 -1.48
N PHE A 268 27.99 2.00 -1.59
CA PHE A 268 27.98 2.67 -2.88
C PHE A 268 29.09 2.15 -3.79
N ASN A 269 28.88 2.15 -5.11
CA ASN A 269 29.81 1.61 -6.10
C ASN A 269 30.16 0.11 -5.92
N SER A 270 29.31 -0.65 -5.23
CA SER A 270 29.47 -2.10 -5.07
C SER A 270 28.18 -2.85 -5.41
N GLU A 271 28.25 -4.18 -5.51
CA GLU A 271 27.05 -5.01 -5.72
C GLU A 271 26.03 -4.94 -4.57
N ARG A 272 26.39 -4.33 -3.41
CA ARG A 272 25.52 -4.11 -2.26
C ARG A 272 24.70 -2.83 -2.37
N ASN A 273 24.95 -1.99 -3.37
CA ASN A 273 24.22 -0.73 -3.58
C ASN A 273 22.77 -0.98 -3.98
N SER A 274 21.82 -0.38 -3.25
CA SER A 274 20.41 -0.34 -3.67
C SER A 274 20.24 0.73 -4.74
N ARG A 275 19.94 0.32 -5.98
CA ARG A 275 19.88 1.23 -7.13
C ARG A 275 18.64 2.13 -7.14
N ILE A 276 17.55 1.76 -6.42
CA ILE A 276 16.42 2.64 -6.17
C ILE A 276 16.60 3.26 -4.79
N LYS A 277 16.67 4.60 -4.73
CA LYS A 277 16.80 5.34 -3.49
C LYS A 277 15.52 6.10 -3.18
N GLN A 278 14.89 5.76 -2.05
CA GLN A 278 13.61 6.33 -1.69
C GLN A 278 13.79 7.63 -0.91
N VAL A 279 12.99 8.63 -1.27
CA VAL A 279 12.89 9.95 -0.64
C VAL A 279 11.49 10.07 -0.05
N ALA A 280 11.35 9.96 1.26
CA ALA A 280 10.10 10.10 1.99
C ALA A 280 10.04 11.47 2.72
N SER A 281 8.88 11.84 3.22
CA SER A 281 8.66 13.11 3.93
C SER A 281 9.67 13.37 5.06
N GLY A 282 10.04 12.33 5.81
CA GLY A 282 11.02 12.45 6.91
C GLY A 282 12.47 12.66 6.47
N ARG A 283 12.80 12.52 5.18
CA ARG A 283 14.17 12.69 4.61
C ARG A 283 15.27 11.93 5.37
N PHE A 284 14.96 10.80 5.99
CA PHE A 284 15.92 10.03 6.79
C PHE A 284 17.08 9.51 5.94
N GLY A 285 18.28 9.99 6.22
CA GLY A 285 19.50 9.62 5.51
C GLY A 285 19.61 10.13 4.07
N VAL A 286 18.74 11.04 3.66
CA VAL A 286 18.80 11.67 2.34
C VAL A 286 19.88 12.74 2.32
N SER A 287 20.94 12.46 1.56
CA SER A 287 22.06 13.39 1.33
C SER A 287 22.38 13.43 -0.17
N ALA A 288 23.13 14.45 -0.63
CA ALA A 288 23.58 14.51 -2.02
C ALA A 288 24.33 13.24 -2.41
N HIS A 289 25.22 12.73 -1.55
CA HIS A 289 25.95 11.47 -1.78
C HIS A 289 25.03 10.26 -1.93
N TYR A 290 23.94 10.19 -1.17
CA TYR A 290 22.91 9.16 -1.32
C TYR A 290 22.21 9.27 -2.68
N LEU A 291 21.80 10.48 -3.07
CA LEU A 291 21.01 10.73 -4.29
C LEU A 291 21.81 10.46 -5.58
N VAL A 292 23.09 10.87 -5.65
CA VAL A 292 23.92 10.67 -6.86
C VAL A 292 24.29 9.20 -7.11
N ASN A 293 24.10 8.31 -6.13
CA ASN A 293 24.35 6.87 -6.26
C ASN A 293 23.08 6.07 -6.59
N ALA A 294 22.05 6.71 -7.16
CA ALA A 294 20.81 6.09 -7.57
C ALA A 294 20.70 5.96 -9.09
N ASP A 295 20.10 4.84 -9.56
CA ASP A 295 19.56 4.74 -10.92
C ASP A 295 18.12 5.27 -10.96
N VAL A 296 17.39 5.17 -9.83
CA VAL A 296 16.03 5.66 -9.67
C VAL A 296 15.89 6.37 -8.33
N LEU A 297 15.39 7.59 -8.34
CA LEU A 297 14.99 8.35 -7.15
C LEU A 297 13.48 8.22 -6.98
N GLN A 298 13.02 7.61 -5.88
CA GLN A 298 11.60 7.37 -5.66
C GLN A 298 11.03 8.28 -4.58
N ILE A 299 10.17 9.21 -4.97
CA ILE A 299 9.37 10.02 -4.05
C ILE A 299 8.27 9.15 -3.46
N LYS A 300 8.27 8.96 -2.15
CA LYS A 300 7.25 8.21 -1.44
C LYS A 300 6.16 9.14 -0.91
N VAL A 301 5.02 9.21 -1.60
CA VAL A 301 3.87 9.97 -1.11
C VAL A 301 3.20 9.24 0.06
N ALA A 302 2.95 7.94 -0.08
CA ALA A 302 2.36 7.10 0.96
C ALA A 302 2.74 5.62 0.77
N GLN A 303 2.19 4.73 1.61
CA GLN A 303 2.35 3.28 1.48
C GLN A 303 1.00 2.57 1.63
N GLY A 304 0.79 1.50 0.85
CA GLY A 304 -0.53 0.90 0.59
C GLY A 304 -1.27 0.39 1.82
N ALA A 305 -0.57 -0.25 2.76
CA ALA A 305 -1.21 -0.85 3.95
C ALA A 305 -1.75 0.17 4.96
N LYS A 306 -1.28 1.40 4.91
CA LYS A 306 -1.66 2.45 5.87
C LYS A 306 -1.59 3.85 5.25
N PRO A 307 -2.42 4.12 4.23
CA PRO A 307 -2.54 5.46 3.67
C PRO A 307 -2.81 6.47 4.78
N GLY A 308 -2.15 7.63 4.74
CA GLY A 308 -2.32 8.67 5.75
C GLY A 308 -1.62 8.43 7.10
N GLU A 309 -0.94 7.30 7.34
CA GLU A 309 -0.19 7.06 8.61
C GLU A 309 1.31 7.34 8.48
N GLY A 310 1.86 7.22 7.29
CA GLY A 310 3.28 7.35 7.02
C GLY A 310 4.16 6.21 7.51
N GLY A 311 5.47 6.38 7.29
CA GLY A 311 6.48 5.46 7.76
C GLY A 311 6.73 5.62 9.26
N GLN A 312 7.01 4.50 9.94
CA GLN A 312 7.37 4.51 11.36
C GLN A 312 8.44 3.46 11.64
N LEU A 313 9.48 3.85 12.35
CA LEU A 313 10.46 2.95 12.95
C LEU A 313 10.43 3.12 14.47
N PRO A 314 10.05 2.09 15.25
CA PRO A 314 10.02 2.18 16.71
C PRO A 314 11.41 2.46 17.29
N GLY A 315 11.49 3.26 18.36
CA GLY A 315 12.74 3.71 18.96
C GLY A 315 13.68 2.56 19.38
N HIS A 316 13.14 1.44 19.86
CA HIS A 316 13.94 0.26 20.23
C HIS A 316 14.62 -0.44 19.04
N LYS A 317 14.27 -0.10 17.79
CA LYS A 317 14.98 -0.52 16.57
C LYS A 317 15.98 0.52 16.07
N VAL A 318 15.96 1.73 16.63
CA VAL A 318 16.88 2.81 16.26
C VAL A 318 18.16 2.68 17.07
N THR A 319 19.02 1.73 16.68
CA THR A 319 20.36 1.56 17.22
C THR A 319 21.27 2.72 16.85
N ALA A 320 22.48 2.81 17.42
CA ALA A 320 23.46 3.83 17.04
C ALA A 320 23.77 3.80 15.53
N GLN A 321 23.91 2.60 14.93
CA GLN A 321 24.12 2.41 13.50
C GLN A 321 22.93 2.96 12.67
N ILE A 322 21.70 2.57 13.04
CA ILE A 322 20.50 3.02 12.33
C ILE A 322 20.30 4.52 12.46
N ALA A 323 20.58 5.08 13.64
CA ALA A 323 20.50 6.52 13.89
C ALA A 323 21.50 7.30 13.00
N ALA A 324 22.74 6.83 12.91
CA ALA A 324 23.75 7.43 12.04
C ALA A 324 23.33 7.41 10.56
N LEU A 325 22.83 6.27 10.07
CA LEU A 325 22.34 6.13 8.68
C LEU A 325 21.12 7.02 8.36
N ARG A 326 20.29 7.31 9.37
CA ARG A 326 19.07 8.13 9.23
C ARG A 326 19.28 9.59 9.59
N CYS A 327 20.49 10.00 9.95
CA CYS A 327 20.79 11.35 10.46
C CYS A 327 19.90 11.73 11.66
N SER A 328 19.81 10.84 12.65
CA SER A 328 18.88 10.93 13.78
C SER A 328 19.52 10.51 15.11
N THR A 329 18.73 10.49 16.19
CA THR A 329 19.19 10.14 17.54
C THR A 329 18.83 8.70 17.90
N PRO A 330 19.75 7.89 18.50
CA PRO A 330 19.45 6.53 18.94
C PRO A 330 18.30 6.49 19.96
N GLY A 331 17.47 5.45 19.88
CA GLY A 331 16.36 5.21 20.81
C GLY A 331 15.10 6.04 20.57
N VAL A 332 15.14 7.04 19.71
CA VAL A 332 13.97 7.88 19.38
C VAL A 332 13.14 7.23 18.27
N THR A 333 11.83 7.17 18.45
CA THR A 333 10.91 6.71 17.40
C THR A 333 10.91 7.67 16.22
N LEU A 334 11.13 7.15 15.02
CA LEU A 334 11.18 7.94 13.79
C LEU A 334 9.87 7.80 13.04
N ILE A 335 9.27 8.93 12.67
CA ILE A 335 8.02 9.03 11.93
C ILE A 335 8.27 9.85 10.67
N SER A 336 7.87 9.29 9.52
CA SER A 336 7.82 9.99 8.24
C SER A 336 6.36 10.26 7.94
N PRO A 337 5.85 11.49 8.22
CA PRO A 337 4.43 11.76 8.07
C PRO A 337 4.00 11.78 6.60
N PRO A 338 2.77 11.38 6.29
CA PRO A 338 2.14 11.52 4.99
C PRO A 338 1.16 12.72 5.01
N PRO A 339 0.89 13.32 3.86
CA PRO A 339 1.75 13.36 2.70
C PRO A 339 3.09 14.04 3.01
N HIS A 340 3.94 14.25 1.99
CA HIS A 340 5.13 15.08 2.19
C HIS A 340 4.73 16.46 2.73
N HIS A 341 5.45 16.96 3.74
CA HIS A 341 5.20 18.29 4.32
C HIS A 341 5.38 19.44 3.34
N ASP A 342 6.18 19.25 2.32
CA ASP A 342 6.56 20.19 1.30
C ASP A 342 5.80 20.00 -0.03
N ILE A 343 4.79 19.15 -0.06
CA ILE A 343 3.96 18.90 -1.25
C ILE A 343 2.48 19.13 -0.89
N TYR A 344 1.94 20.25 -1.35
CA TYR A 344 0.54 20.63 -1.18
C TYR A 344 -0.22 20.71 -2.50
N SER A 345 0.52 20.69 -3.63
CA SER A 345 -0.03 20.75 -4.98
C SER A 345 0.82 19.93 -5.95
N ILE A 346 0.36 19.80 -7.20
CA ILE A 346 1.13 19.16 -8.29
C ILE A 346 2.37 19.99 -8.62
N GLU A 347 2.32 21.32 -8.50
CA GLU A 347 3.43 22.22 -8.73
C GLU A 347 4.56 21.99 -7.72
N ASP A 348 4.24 21.80 -6.44
CA ASP A 348 5.22 21.44 -5.41
C ASP A 348 5.89 20.10 -5.72
N LEU A 349 5.11 19.12 -6.20
CA LEU A 349 5.65 17.83 -6.63
C LEU A 349 6.57 18.00 -7.85
N SER A 350 6.17 18.80 -8.81
CA SER A 350 6.98 19.12 -9.99
C SER A 350 8.32 19.76 -9.60
N GLN A 351 8.30 20.69 -8.64
CA GLN A 351 9.52 21.30 -8.10
C GLN A 351 10.43 20.24 -7.45
N LEU A 352 9.89 19.34 -6.64
CA LEU A 352 10.70 18.27 -6.03
C LEU A 352 11.28 17.31 -7.09
N ILE A 353 10.51 16.98 -8.14
CA ILE A 353 11.00 16.17 -9.26
C ILE A 353 12.16 16.88 -9.96
N PHE A 354 12.00 18.17 -10.25
CA PHE A 354 13.04 18.99 -10.84
C PHE A 354 14.31 19.02 -9.97
N ASP A 355 14.18 19.30 -8.68
CA ASP A 355 15.31 19.35 -7.74
C ASP A 355 16.09 18.02 -7.72
N LEU A 356 15.36 16.89 -7.72
CA LEU A 356 15.98 15.57 -7.76
C LEU A 356 16.70 15.28 -9.08
N LYS A 357 16.13 15.71 -10.22
CA LYS A 357 16.77 15.61 -11.54
C LYS A 357 18.01 16.51 -11.63
N MET A 358 17.99 17.68 -11.00
CA MET A 358 19.17 18.56 -10.93
C MET A 358 20.31 17.96 -10.10
N VAL A 359 20.00 17.26 -9.01
CA VAL A 359 21.01 16.58 -8.18
C VAL A 359 21.59 15.35 -8.90
N ASN A 360 20.76 14.58 -9.60
CA ASN A 360 21.19 13.40 -10.36
C ASN A 360 20.46 13.32 -11.70
N PRO A 361 20.96 14.01 -12.73
CA PRO A 361 20.34 14.03 -14.06
C PRO A 361 20.28 12.67 -14.76
N ALA A 362 21.12 11.72 -14.36
CA ALA A 362 21.13 10.36 -14.93
C ALA A 362 20.07 9.44 -14.31
N ALA A 363 19.54 9.78 -13.14
CA ALA A 363 18.55 8.94 -12.45
C ALA A 363 17.13 9.22 -12.97
N LEU A 364 16.34 8.14 -13.07
CA LEU A 364 14.89 8.25 -13.27
C LEU A 364 14.24 8.77 -11.99
N VAL A 365 13.18 9.57 -12.10
CA VAL A 365 12.37 9.98 -10.94
C VAL A 365 11.06 9.21 -10.95
N SER A 366 10.84 8.45 -9.88
CA SER A 366 9.64 7.67 -9.63
C SER A 366 8.77 8.34 -8.58
N VAL A 367 7.45 8.32 -8.76
CA VAL A 367 6.49 8.74 -7.73
C VAL A 367 5.68 7.52 -7.28
N LYS A 368 5.78 7.20 -5.98
CA LYS A 368 5.00 6.11 -5.39
C LYS A 368 3.70 6.63 -4.81
N LEU A 369 2.60 6.20 -5.43
CA LEU A 369 1.22 6.45 -5.02
C LEU A 369 0.63 5.19 -4.38
N VAL A 370 -0.55 5.32 -3.79
CA VAL A 370 -1.32 4.19 -3.27
C VAL A 370 -2.62 4.03 -4.04
N SER A 371 -3.09 2.79 -4.17
CA SER A 371 -4.41 2.51 -4.73
C SER A 371 -5.48 3.19 -3.87
N GLY A 372 -6.28 4.03 -4.48
CA GLY A 372 -7.34 4.81 -3.86
C GLY A 372 -8.21 5.47 -4.93
N ALA A 373 -9.42 5.87 -4.58
CA ALA A 373 -10.31 6.56 -5.52
C ALA A 373 -9.69 7.88 -5.98
N GLY A 374 -9.67 8.10 -7.30
CA GLY A 374 -9.08 9.29 -7.92
C GLY A 374 -7.57 9.22 -8.13
N VAL A 375 -6.92 8.06 -7.87
CA VAL A 375 -5.48 7.89 -8.11
C VAL A 375 -5.12 8.09 -9.58
N GLY A 376 -6.03 7.78 -10.52
CA GLY A 376 -5.85 8.05 -11.94
C GLY A 376 -5.68 9.54 -12.24
N THR A 377 -6.50 10.39 -11.64
CA THR A 377 -6.38 11.86 -11.78
C THR A 377 -5.06 12.37 -11.20
N ILE A 378 -4.65 11.83 -10.04
CA ILE A 378 -3.35 12.17 -9.45
C ILE A 378 -2.21 11.74 -10.38
N ALA A 379 -2.30 10.54 -10.96
CA ALA A 379 -1.31 10.01 -11.89
C ALA A 379 -1.17 10.87 -13.16
N VAL A 380 -2.27 11.40 -13.70
CA VAL A 380 -2.24 12.37 -14.80
C VAL A 380 -1.45 13.62 -14.41
N GLY A 381 -1.67 14.15 -13.19
CA GLY A 381 -0.88 15.26 -12.65
C GLY A 381 0.61 14.91 -12.52
N VAL A 382 0.93 13.73 -12.00
CA VAL A 382 2.32 13.25 -11.85
C VAL A 382 3.02 13.10 -13.20
N ALA A 383 2.32 12.61 -14.24
CA ALA A 383 2.86 12.52 -15.59
C ALA A 383 3.14 13.91 -16.18
N LYS A 384 2.25 14.88 -15.94
CA LYS A 384 2.45 16.29 -16.33
C LYS A 384 3.57 16.99 -15.54
N ALA A 385 3.89 16.50 -14.35
CA ALA A 385 5.00 16.97 -13.51
C ALA A 385 6.35 16.35 -13.91
N TYR A 386 6.45 15.68 -15.06
CA TYR A 386 7.68 15.10 -15.63
C TYR A 386 8.32 13.99 -14.81
N ALA A 387 7.54 13.22 -14.05
CA ALA A 387 8.01 11.96 -13.48
C ALA A 387 8.24 10.92 -14.60
N ASP A 388 9.23 10.06 -14.44
CA ASP A 388 9.54 9.00 -15.41
C ASP A 388 8.77 7.70 -15.12
N LEU A 389 8.36 7.49 -13.85
CA LEU A 389 7.71 6.27 -13.41
C LEU A 389 6.70 6.54 -12.29
N ILE A 390 5.55 5.88 -12.35
CA ILE A 390 4.57 5.84 -11.26
C ILE A 390 4.50 4.43 -10.71
N THR A 391 4.63 4.29 -9.38
CA THR A 391 4.38 3.03 -8.67
C THR A 391 3.04 3.08 -7.97
N ILE A 392 2.14 2.15 -8.28
CA ILE A 392 0.85 1.97 -7.58
C ILE A 392 1.00 0.87 -6.55
N ALA A 393 0.85 1.23 -5.27
CA ALA A 393 0.97 0.30 -4.14
C ALA A 393 -0.40 -0.16 -3.65
N GLY A 394 -0.58 -1.47 -3.51
CA GLY A 394 -1.77 -2.06 -2.90
C GLY A 394 -1.69 -2.21 -1.38
N TYR A 395 -2.80 -2.59 -0.76
CA TYR A 395 -2.96 -2.74 0.70
C TYR A 395 -1.98 -3.72 1.36
N ASP A 396 -1.37 -4.63 0.61
CA ASP A 396 -0.35 -5.55 1.13
C ASP A 396 1.01 -4.88 1.42
N GLY A 397 1.25 -3.70 0.86
CA GLY A 397 2.53 -3.01 0.95
C GLY A 397 2.75 -2.30 2.29
N GLY A 398 3.84 -2.62 3.02
CA GLY A 398 4.25 -1.88 4.22
C GLY A 398 3.56 -2.29 5.52
N THR A 399 3.15 -3.56 5.65
CA THR A 399 2.40 -4.08 6.82
C THR A 399 3.26 -4.35 8.07
N GLY A 400 4.59 -4.33 7.99
CA GLY A 400 5.50 -4.80 9.06
C GLY A 400 5.32 -4.12 10.42
N ALA A 401 5.00 -2.81 10.46
CA ALA A 401 4.76 -2.04 11.69
C ALA A 401 3.39 -1.34 11.68
N SER A 402 2.46 -1.82 10.87
CA SER A 402 1.12 -1.24 10.77
C SER A 402 0.22 -1.72 11.90
N PRO A 403 -0.63 -0.85 12.48
CA PRO A 403 -1.66 -1.28 13.42
C PRO A 403 -2.60 -2.30 12.77
N LEU A 404 -3.11 -3.23 13.58
CA LEU A 404 -3.99 -4.30 13.10
C LEU A 404 -5.23 -3.76 12.37
N THR A 405 -5.85 -2.71 12.91
CA THR A 405 -7.03 -2.08 12.31
C THR A 405 -6.73 -1.41 10.97
N SER A 406 -5.54 -0.86 10.79
CA SER A 406 -5.11 -0.32 9.49
C SER A 406 -4.89 -1.43 8.46
N VAL A 407 -4.24 -2.53 8.85
CA VAL A 407 -4.07 -3.70 7.97
C VAL A 407 -5.41 -4.27 7.49
N LYS A 408 -6.44 -4.20 8.37
CA LYS A 408 -7.78 -4.71 8.06
C LYS A 408 -8.62 -3.77 7.19
N TYR A 409 -8.53 -2.46 7.42
CA TYR A 409 -9.52 -1.51 6.90
C TYR A 409 -8.95 -0.38 6.04
N ALA A 410 -7.65 -0.15 6.05
CA ALA A 410 -7.03 0.90 5.25
C ALA A 410 -6.36 0.32 4.00
N GLY A 411 -6.35 1.09 2.93
CA GLY A 411 -5.77 0.68 1.65
C GLY A 411 -6.71 -0.15 0.78
N LEU A 412 -6.51 -0.03 -0.52
CA LEU A 412 -7.27 -0.75 -1.55
C LEU A 412 -6.40 -1.78 -2.28
N PRO A 413 -7.02 -2.76 -2.94
CA PRO A 413 -6.33 -3.64 -3.88
C PRO A 413 -5.64 -2.84 -4.98
N TRP A 414 -4.40 -3.22 -5.33
CA TRP A 414 -3.68 -2.53 -6.40
C TRP A 414 -4.36 -2.69 -7.77
N GLU A 415 -5.13 -3.74 -7.97
CA GLU A 415 -5.85 -4.02 -9.21
C GLU A 415 -6.79 -2.86 -9.59
N ILE A 416 -7.45 -2.25 -8.60
CA ILE A 416 -8.35 -1.10 -8.80
C ILE A 416 -7.53 0.14 -9.18
N GLY A 417 -6.50 0.44 -8.40
CA GLY A 417 -5.69 1.64 -8.62
C GLY A 417 -4.84 1.59 -9.88
N LEU A 418 -4.31 0.41 -10.23
CA LEU A 418 -3.51 0.24 -11.45
C LEU A 418 -4.39 0.40 -12.70
N ALA A 419 -5.55 -0.28 -12.75
CA ALA A 419 -6.48 -0.16 -13.87
C ALA A 419 -6.97 1.28 -14.04
N GLU A 420 -7.37 1.95 -12.93
CA GLU A 420 -7.75 3.36 -12.97
C GLU A 420 -6.64 4.26 -13.49
N THR A 421 -5.40 4.04 -13.04
CA THR A 421 -4.24 4.82 -13.45
C THR A 421 -3.94 4.62 -14.93
N HIS A 422 -3.93 3.37 -15.39
CA HIS A 422 -3.68 3.05 -16.78
C HIS A 422 -4.74 3.68 -17.69
N GLN A 423 -6.02 3.49 -17.40
CA GLN A 423 -7.13 4.05 -18.13
C GLN A 423 -7.07 5.59 -18.20
N ALA A 424 -6.88 6.26 -17.05
CA ALA A 424 -6.79 7.71 -16.98
C ALA A 424 -5.61 8.28 -17.78
N LEU A 425 -4.46 7.62 -17.76
CA LEU A 425 -3.29 8.04 -18.55
C LEU A 425 -3.51 7.85 -20.05
N VAL A 426 -4.20 6.79 -20.47
CA VAL A 426 -4.55 6.56 -21.87
C VAL A 426 -5.59 7.58 -22.33
N GLU A 427 -6.67 7.79 -21.59
CA GLU A 427 -7.71 8.79 -21.87
C GLU A 427 -7.19 10.22 -22.01
N ASN A 428 -6.13 10.56 -21.25
CA ASN A 428 -5.49 11.88 -21.28
C ASN A 428 -4.27 11.94 -22.19
N GLU A 429 -4.02 10.93 -23.03
CA GLU A 429 -2.91 10.88 -23.98
C GLU A 429 -1.51 11.02 -23.33
N LEU A 430 -1.35 10.52 -22.10
CA LEU A 430 -0.12 10.61 -21.33
C LEU A 430 0.56 9.26 -21.10
N ARG A 431 -0.10 8.14 -21.44
CA ARG A 431 0.42 6.79 -21.15
C ARG A 431 1.77 6.52 -21.81
N HIS A 432 2.00 7.07 -22.99
CA HIS A 432 3.27 6.92 -23.71
C HIS A 432 4.44 7.68 -23.08
N LYS A 433 4.19 8.61 -22.15
CA LYS A 433 5.21 9.45 -21.52
C LYS A 433 5.76 8.86 -20.22
N ILE A 434 5.09 7.91 -19.59
CA ILE A 434 5.40 7.46 -18.25
C ILE A 434 5.30 5.95 -18.10
N ARG A 435 6.23 5.34 -17.39
CA ARG A 435 6.22 3.92 -17.04
C ARG A 435 5.33 3.67 -15.83
N LEU A 436 4.55 2.59 -15.84
CA LEU A 436 3.77 2.14 -14.69
C LEU A 436 4.43 0.95 -14.00
N GLN A 437 4.44 0.99 -12.67
CA GLN A 437 4.87 -0.09 -11.81
C GLN A 437 3.77 -0.44 -10.80
N VAL A 438 3.68 -1.70 -10.42
CA VAL A 438 2.79 -2.15 -9.35
C VAL A 438 3.58 -2.84 -8.24
N ASP A 439 3.20 -2.61 -6.98
CA ASP A 439 3.67 -3.39 -5.83
C ASP A 439 2.53 -3.75 -4.87
N GLY A 440 2.71 -4.81 -4.11
CA GLY A 440 1.76 -5.27 -3.09
C GLY A 440 1.29 -6.71 -3.32
N GLY A 441 1.90 -7.67 -2.64
CA GLY A 441 1.43 -9.04 -2.55
C GLY A 441 1.61 -9.91 -3.80
N LEU A 442 2.43 -9.51 -4.76
CA LEU A 442 2.80 -10.33 -5.92
C LEU A 442 3.59 -11.56 -5.50
N LYS A 443 3.31 -12.75 -6.10
CA LYS A 443 3.89 -14.03 -5.71
C LYS A 443 4.38 -14.89 -6.87
N THR A 444 3.61 -15.00 -7.95
CA THR A 444 3.85 -15.93 -9.07
C THR A 444 3.93 -15.17 -10.40
N GLY A 445 4.36 -15.85 -11.46
CA GLY A 445 4.36 -15.29 -12.81
C GLY A 445 2.95 -14.93 -13.28
N LEU A 446 1.92 -15.62 -12.80
CA LEU A 446 0.53 -15.30 -13.11
C LEU A 446 0.13 -13.92 -12.54
N ASP A 447 0.58 -13.56 -11.33
CA ASP A 447 0.37 -12.21 -10.78
C ASP A 447 1.02 -11.13 -11.66
N VAL A 448 2.23 -11.42 -12.17
CA VAL A 448 2.98 -10.52 -13.08
C VAL A 448 2.20 -10.32 -14.39
N VAL A 449 1.76 -11.41 -15.01
CA VAL A 449 1.02 -11.35 -16.30
C VAL A 449 -0.29 -10.58 -16.13
N LYS A 450 -1.07 -10.86 -15.09
CA LYS A 450 -2.30 -10.11 -14.80
C LYS A 450 -2.03 -8.62 -14.53
N GLY A 451 -0.96 -8.31 -13.79
CA GLY A 451 -0.53 -6.93 -13.57
C GLY A 451 -0.12 -6.23 -14.86
N ALA A 452 0.59 -6.92 -15.77
CA ALA A 452 0.93 -6.40 -17.09
C ALA A 452 -0.32 -6.11 -17.93
N MET A 453 -1.26 -7.05 -17.96
CA MET A 453 -2.53 -6.88 -18.69
C MET A 453 -3.37 -5.71 -18.15
N LEU A 454 -3.22 -5.36 -16.86
CA LEU A 454 -3.83 -4.16 -16.27
C LEU A 454 -2.99 -2.89 -16.43
N GLY A 455 -1.87 -2.95 -17.16
CA GLY A 455 -1.08 -1.80 -17.57
C GLY A 455 0.30 -1.63 -16.92
N ALA A 456 0.74 -2.53 -16.02
CA ALA A 456 2.06 -2.43 -15.40
C ALA A 456 3.18 -2.89 -16.36
N GLU A 457 4.30 -2.15 -16.36
CA GLU A 457 5.53 -2.45 -17.11
C GLU A 457 6.65 -2.99 -16.21
N SER A 458 6.54 -2.76 -14.90
CA SER A 458 7.49 -3.25 -13.90
C SER A 458 6.79 -3.64 -12.60
N PHE A 459 7.45 -4.43 -11.75
CA PHE A 459 6.82 -5.15 -10.66
C PHE A 459 7.71 -5.13 -9.41
N GLY A 460 7.14 -4.66 -8.29
CA GLY A 460 7.82 -4.57 -7.01
C GLY A 460 7.44 -5.72 -6.05
N PHE A 461 8.45 -6.44 -5.55
CA PHE A 461 8.26 -7.60 -4.67
C PHE A 461 8.82 -7.36 -3.27
N GLY A 462 7.97 -7.44 -2.24
CA GLY A 462 8.39 -7.30 -0.84
C GLY A 462 8.48 -8.64 -0.12
N THR A 463 7.35 -9.28 0.14
CA THR A 463 7.27 -10.48 0.99
C THR A 463 7.92 -11.70 0.35
N GLY A 464 7.74 -11.92 -0.96
CA GLY A 464 8.34 -13.07 -1.66
C GLY A 464 9.86 -13.16 -1.46
N PRO A 465 10.64 -12.12 -1.80
CA PRO A 465 12.09 -12.11 -1.55
C PRO A 465 12.47 -12.26 -0.07
N MET A 466 11.69 -11.71 0.88
CA MET A 466 11.94 -11.93 2.30
C MET A 466 11.73 -13.39 2.70
N VAL A 467 10.70 -14.07 2.17
CA VAL A 467 10.45 -15.50 2.40
C VAL A 467 11.60 -16.32 1.80
N ALA A 468 12.10 -15.95 0.63
CA ALA A 468 13.28 -16.56 0.04
C ALA A 468 14.53 -16.44 0.93
N LEU A 469 14.68 -15.34 1.68
CA LEU A 469 15.73 -15.14 2.67
C LEU A 469 15.47 -15.86 4.02
N GLY A 470 14.35 -16.59 4.17
CA GLY A 470 14.04 -17.37 5.36
C GLY A 470 12.95 -16.76 6.27
N CYS A 471 12.25 -15.70 5.88
CA CYS A 471 11.14 -15.18 6.65
C CYS A 471 10.01 -16.21 6.77
N LYS A 472 9.57 -16.50 7.98
CA LYS A 472 8.46 -17.43 8.30
C LYS A 472 7.10 -16.75 8.43
N TYR A 473 7.00 -15.49 8.04
CA TYR A 473 5.78 -14.68 8.10
C TYR A 473 5.10 -14.63 9.49
N LEU A 474 5.91 -14.59 10.56
CA LEU A 474 5.41 -14.60 11.96
C LEU A 474 4.72 -13.29 12.39
N ARG A 475 4.82 -12.22 11.58
CA ARG A 475 4.21 -10.90 11.83
C ARG A 475 4.63 -10.26 13.17
N ILE A 476 5.89 -10.48 13.58
CA ILE A 476 6.51 -9.91 14.78
C ILE A 476 7.61 -8.90 14.46
N CYS A 477 7.64 -8.41 13.22
CA CYS A 477 8.69 -7.51 12.70
C CYS A 477 8.86 -6.22 13.55
N HIS A 478 7.77 -5.72 14.13
CA HIS A 478 7.76 -4.51 14.96
C HIS A 478 8.36 -4.71 16.37
N LEU A 479 8.52 -5.96 16.82
CA LEU A 479 8.98 -6.26 18.19
C LEU A 479 10.51 -6.36 18.32
N ASN A 480 11.26 -6.24 17.22
CA ASN A 480 12.73 -6.39 17.19
C ASN A 480 13.26 -7.76 17.68
N ASN A 481 12.41 -8.78 17.70
CA ASN A 481 12.72 -10.15 18.14
C ASN A 481 12.44 -11.19 17.04
N CYS A 482 12.74 -10.84 15.78
CA CYS A 482 12.52 -11.73 14.64
C CYS A 482 13.31 -13.02 14.79
N ALA A 483 12.62 -14.15 14.88
CA ALA A 483 13.22 -15.48 15.09
C ALA A 483 14.07 -15.99 13.90
N THR A 484 14.02 -15.31 12.75
CA THR A 484 14.82 -15.67 11.56
C THR A 484 15.90 -14.64 11.22
N GLY A 485 16.10 -13.63 12.05
CA GLY A 485 17.12 -12.60 11.83
C GLY A 485 16.80 -11.59 10.71
N VAL A 486 15.75 -11.81 9.90
CA VAL A 486 15.45 -11.00 8.71
C VAL A 486 15.03 -9.56 9.05
N ALA A 487 14.25 -9.36 10.13
CA ALA A 487 13.62 -8.08 10.45
C ALA A 487 13.90 -7.63 11.90
N THR A 488 15.14 -7.76 12.35
CA THR A 488 15.58 -7.35 13.68
C THR A 488 16.91 -6.59 13.60
N GLN A 489 17.13 -5.70 14.58
CA GLN A 489 18.42 -5.01 14.80
C GLN A 489 19.22 -5.64 15.94
N ASN A 490 18.73 -6.70 16.58
CA ASN A 490 19.44 -7.44 17.62
C ASN A 490 20.56 -8.26 16.97
N GLU A 491 21.83 -7.95 17.29
CA GLU A 491 23.02 -8.55 16.70
C GLU A 491 23.11 -10.06 16.97
N GLU A 492 22.75 -10.50 18.18
CA GLU A 492 22.78 -11.91 18.55
C GLU A 492 21.78 -12.73 17.73
N LEU A 493 20.54 -12.21 17.56
CA LEU A 493 19.52 -12.86 16.74
C LEU A 493 19.91 -12.90 15.27
N ARG A 494 20.52 -11.82 14.74
CA ARG A 494 21.01 -11.77 13.36
C ARG A 494 22.12 -12.81 13.15
N ALA A 495 23.14 -12.78 13.99
CA ALA A 495 24.29 -13.70 13.87
C ALA A 495 23.90 -15.18 14.00
N ARG A 496 22.90 -15.49 14.86
CA ARG A 496 22.49 -16.88 15.13
C ARG A 496 21.46 -17.41 14.13
N HIS A 497 20.56 -16.58 13.62
CA HIS A 497 19.34 -17.02 12.92
C HIS A 497 19.21 -16.53 11.48
N PHE A 498 20.00 -15.54 11.05
CA PHE A 498 19.96 -15.15 9.64
C PHE A 498 20.81 -16.11 8.79
N HIS A 499 20.16 -16.83 7.92
CA HIS A 499 20.76 -17.78 6.98
C HIS A 499 20.33 -17.50 5.53
N GLY A 500 19.88 -16.26 5.26
CA GLY A 500 19.48 -15.84 3.92
C GLY A 500 20.68 -15.71 2.98
N LEU A 501 20.51 -16.18 1.74
CA LEU A 501 21.51 -16.11 0.70
C LEU A 501 20.97 -15.34 -0.51
N PRO A 502 21.75 -14.45 -1.14
CA PRO A 502 21.36 -13.78 -2.38
C PRO A 502 20.91 -14.74 -3.47
N GLU A 503 21.54 -15.91 -3.57
CA GLU A 503 21.25 -16.95 -4.57
C GLU A 503 19.80 -17.46 -4.46
N ARG A 504 19.24 -17.54 -3.25
CA ARG A 504 17.83 -17.93 -3.05
C ARG A 504 16.87 -16.87 -3.60
N VAL A 505 17.20 -15.60 -3.43
CA VAL A 505 16.42 -14.49 -4.02
C VAL A 505 16.55 -14.52 -5.53
N MET A 506 17.75 -14.77 -6.06
CA MET A 506 17.95 -14.93 -7.50
C MET A 506 17.16 -16.10 -8.06
N ASN A 507 17.10 -17.25 -7.38
CA ASN A 507 16.29 -18.40 -7.81
C ASN A 507 14.81 -18.03 -7.87
N TYR A 508 14.30 -17.29 -6.88
CA TYR A 508 12.91 -16.81 -6.89
C TYR A 508 12.59 -15.99 -8.15
N PHE A 509 13.41 -15.00 -8.49
CA PHE A 509 13.19 -14.16 -9.67
C PHE A 509 13.43 -14.89 -11.00
N ARG A 510 14.35 -15.85 -11.05
CA ARG A 510 14.51 -16.74 -12.21
C ARG A 510 13.26 -17.58 -12.45
N PHE A 511 12.71 -18.16 -11.41
CA PHE A 511 11.45 -18.90 -11.51
C PHE A 511 10.29 -18.02 -11.97
N LEU A 512 10.19 -16.79 -11.44
CA LEU A 512 9.16 -15.84 -11.89
C LEU A 512 9.29 -15.53 -13.37
N ALA A 513 10.49 -15.23 -13.85
CA ALA A 513 10.72 -14.94 -15.27
C ALA A 513 10.40 -16.14 -16.16
N ARG A 514 10.78 -17.35 -15.74
CA ARG A 514 10.41 -18.58 -16.45
C ARG A 514 8.91 -18.82 -16.47
N ASP A 515 8.23 -18.64 -15.34
CA ASP A 515 6.77 -18.78 -15.23
C ASP A 515 6.03 -17.81 -16.16
N VAL A 516 6.45 -16.54 -16.19
CA VAL A 516 5.95 -15.52 -17.12
C VAL A 516 6.13 -15.97 -18.56
N ARG A 517 7.32 -16.47 -18.94
CA ARG A 517 7.60 -16.97 -20.30
C ARG A 517 6.72 -18.15 -20.68
N GLU A 518 6.50 -19.12 -19.78
CA GLU A 518 5.63 -20.26 -20.04
C GLU A 518 4.16 -19.79 -20.25
N ILE A 519 3.71 -18.80 -19.49
CA ILE A 519 2.37 -18.21 -19.68
C ILE A 519 2.31 -17.44 -21.01
N MET A 520 3.31 -16.61 -21.33
CA MET A 520 3.40 -15.91 -22.62
C MET A 520 3.36 -16.88 -23.81
N ALA A 521 4.12 -17.98 -23.73
CA ALA A 521 4.10 -19.02 -24.75
C ALA A 521 2.69 -19.59 -24.96
N SER A 522 1.96 -19.87 -23.87
CA SER A 522 0.57 -20.35 -23.93
C SER A 522 -0.42 -19.34 -24.51
N LEU A 523 -0.10 -18.04 -24.40
CA LEU A 523 -0.90 -16.92 -24.95
C LEU A 523 -0.48 -16.55 -26.39
N GLY A 524 0.47 -17.28 -27.00
CA GLY A 524 0.95 -16.97 -28.36
C GLY A 524 1.84 -15.74 -28.43
N MET A 525 2.28 -15.18 -27.32
CA MET A 525 3.06 -13.95 -27.23
C MET A 525 4.55 -14.22 -27.14
N THR A 526 5.34 -13.39 -27.83
CA THR A 526 6.80 -13.56 -27.93
C THR A 526 7.57 -12.51 -27.14
N ARG A 527 6.97 -11.34 -26.91
CA ARG A 527 7.56 -10.21 -26.18
C ARG A 527 6.65 -9.79 -25.04
N PHE A 528 7.26 -9.40 -23.92
CA PHE A 528 6.52 -8.96 -22.72
C PHE A 528 5.62 -7.74 -22.97
N GLU A 529 6.07 -6.83 -23.83
CA GLU A 529 5.32 -5.65 -24.22
C GLU A 529 3.94 -5.98 -24.81
N GLU A 530 3.79 -7.16 -25.42
CA GLU A 530 2.51 -7.61 -26.01
C GLU A 530 1.44 -7.90 -24.94
N LEU A 531 1.83 -8.08 -23.65
CA LEU A 531 0.91 -8.27 -22.54
C LEU A 531 0.32 -6.95 -22.02
N ILE A 532 1.07 -5.82 -22.16
CA ILE A 532 0.79 -4.61 -21.40
C ILE A 532 -0.51 -3.95 -21.88
N GLY A 533 -1.43 -3.72 -20.94
CA GLY A 533 -2.74 -3.10 -21.22
C GLY A 533 -3.75 -4.01 -21.92
N ARG A 534 -3.43 -5.30 -22.10
CA ARG A 534 -4.32 -6.29 -22.75
C ARG A 534 -5.37 -6.84 -21.76
N SER A 535 -6.10 -5.95 -21.10
CA SER A 535 -7.20 -6.34 -20.20
C SER A 535 -8.34 -7.07 -20.92
N ASP A 536 -8.44 -6.90 -22.26
CA ASP A 536 -9.33 -7.65 -23.14
C ASP A 536 -9.09 -9.18 -23.10
N LEU A 537 -7.89 -9.61 -22.74
CA LEU A 537 -7.52 -11.03 -22.55
C LEU A 537 -7.80 -11.54 -21.14
N LEU A 538 -8.39 -10.73 -20.26
CA LEU A 538 -8.86 -11.16 -18.96
C LEU A 538 -10.36 -11.43 -19.00
N GLU A 539 -10.79 -12.42 -18.22
CA GLU A 539 -12.20 -12.72 -17.97
C GLU A 539 -12.45 -12.95 -16.49
N GLN A 540 -13.64 -12.55 -16.04
CA GLN A 540 -14.04 -12.79 -14.65
C GLN A 540 -14.47 -14.24 -14.47
N LEU A 541 -13.84 -14.91 -13.48
CA LEU A 541 -14.22 -16.26 -13.07
C LEU A 541 -15.45 -16.24 -12.15
N PRO A 542 -16.28 -17.28 -12.20
CA PRO A 542 -17.30 -17.48 -11.18
C PRO A 542 -16.62 -17.68 -9.82
N GLY A 543 -17.15 -17.04 -8.79
CA GLY A 543 -16.70 -17.18 -7.42
C GLY A 543 -17.25 -18.45 -6.77
N VAL A 544 -16.71 -18.78 -5.60
CA VAL A 544 -17.18 -19.92 -4.78
C VAL A 544 -18.40 -19.55 -3.94
N THR A 545 -18.61 -18.24 -3.69
CA THR A 545 -19.72 -17.73 -2.88
C THR A 545 -20.58 -16.77 -3.72
N ASP A 546 -21.86 -16.63 -3.35
CA ASP A 546 -22.77 -15.68 -4.01
C ASP A 546 -22.22 -14.25 -3.99
N LYS A 547 -21.59 -13.84 -2.90
CA LYS A 547 -20.92 -12.53 -2.82
C LYS A 547 -19.82 -12.36 -3.85
N GLN A 548 -19.01 -13.40 -4.09
CA GLN A 548 -17.96 -13.34 -5.11
C GLN A 548 -18.57 -13.28 -6.53
N ASN A 549 -19.69 -13.99 -6.74
CA ASN A 549 -20.41 -13.97 -8.02
C ASN A 549 -21.07 -12.63 -8.32
N HIS A 550 -21.40 -11.85 -7.30
CA HIS A 550 -22.00 -10.53 -7.44
C HIS A 550 -20.95 -9.41 -7.58
N LEU A 551 -19.65 -9.71 -7.44
CA LEU A 551 -18.61 -8.71 -7.71
C LEU A 551 -18.62 -8.35 -9.20
N ASP A 552 -18.66 -7.06 -9.49
CA ASP A 552 -18.51 -6.54 -10.85
C ASP A 552 -17.07 -6.07 -11.05
N LEU A 553 -16.27 -6.88 -11.73
CA LEU A 553 -14.89 -6.56 -12.09
C LEU A 553 -14.77 -5.85 -13.45
N GLY A 554 -15.90 -5.58 -14.12
CA GLY A 554 -15.93 -4.82 -15.38
C GLY A 554 -15.10 -3.53 -15.36
N PRO A 555 -15.18 -2.69 -14.32
CA PRO A 555 -14.35 -1.49 -14.22
C PRO A 555 -12.83 -1.72 -14.20
N ILE A 556 -12.37 -2.91 -13.78
CA ILE A 556 -10.93 -3.26 -13.77
C ILE A 556 -10.49 -3.75 -15.14
N ILE A 557 -11.29 -4.62 -15.79
CA ILE A 557 -10.92 -5.26 -17.05
C ILE A 557 -11.45 -4.52 -18.28
N GLY A 558 -12.27 -3.50 -18.08
CA GLY A 558 -12.82 -2.68 -19.15
C GLY A 558 -11.74 -1.83 -19.83
N THR A 559 -11.88 -1.64 -21.12
CA THR A 559 -10.96 -0.81 -21.92
C THR A 559 -11.35 0.68 -21.91
N ALA A 560 -12.33 1.07 -21.10
CA ALA A 560 -12.85 2.44 -20.98
C ALA A 560 -13.20 3.12 -22.34
N GLY A 561 -13.45 2.34 -23.40
CA GLY A 561 -13.74 2.86 -24.73
C GLY A 561 -12.54 3.47 -25.47
N VAL A 562 -11.35 3.28 -24.95
CA VAL A 562 -10.10 3.76 -25.58
C VAL A 562 -9.79 2.92 -26.83
N PRO A 563 -9.43 3.54 -27.95
CA PRO A 563 -9.02 2.81 -29.15
C PRO A 563 -7.82 1.89 -28.86
N VAL A 564 -7.86 0.66 -29.38
CA VAL A 564 -6.77 -0.33 -29.27
C VAL A 564 -5.45 0.18 -29.85
N GLU A 565 -5.52 1.18 -30.72
CA GLU A 565 -4.37 1.81 -31.39
C GLU A 565 -3.56 2.75 -30.49
N TYR A 566 -4.09 3.11 -29.30
CA TYR A 566 -3.40 4.00 -28.38
C TYR A 566 -2.20 3.30 -27.71
N PRO A 567 -1.08 3.99 -27.49
CA PRO A 567 0.06 3.38 -26.80
C PRO A 567 -0.31 2.96 -25.37
N HIS A 568 -0.15 1.68 -25.07
CA HIS A 568 -0.33 1.11 -23.73
C HIS A 568 0.98 1.03 -22.93
N THR A 569 2.12 1.42 -23.54
CA THR A 569 3.45 1.39 -22.96
C THR A 569 4.13 2.74 -23.02
N CYS A 570 5.10 2.97 -22.16
CA CYS A 570 5.98 4.13 -22.25
C CYS A 570 6.84 4.03 -23.52
N GLN A 571 6.73 5.01 -24.41
CA GLN A 571 7.48 5.13 -25.66
C GLN A 571 8.53 6.23 -25.60
N GLN A 572 8.40 7.16 -24.67
CA GLN A 572 9.37 8.22 -24.45
C GLN A 572 10.64 7.63 -23.87
N ALA A 573 11.80 7.99 -24.40
CA ALA A 573 13.05 7.62 -23.78
C ALA A 573 13.11 8.27 -22.38
N LEU A 574 13.35 7.43 -21.39
CA LEU A 574 13.38 7.87 -20.00
C LEU A 574 14.57 8.84 -19.83
N ASN A 575 14.38 9.94 -19.12
CA ASN A 575 15.28 11.09 -18.99
C ASN A 575 15.42 12.00 -20.23
N GLU A 576 14.74 11.74 -21.34
CA GLU A 576 14.73 12.69 -22.49
C GLU A 576 13.73 13.84 -22.32
N ALA A 577 12.89 13.85 -21.30
CA ALA A 577 12.19 15.06 -20.87
C ALA A 577 13.24 16.03 -20.36
N GLY A 578 13.93 16.65 -21.30
CA GLY A 578 15.08 17.50 -21.08
C GLY A 578 14.72 18.63 -20.14
N ILE A 579 15.66 18.92 -19.28
CA ILE A 579 15.76 20.18 -18.55
C ILE A 579 15.61 21.38 -19.53
N GLU A 580 15.80 21.15 -20.81
CA GLU A 580 15.74 22.18 -21.87
C GLU A 580 14.31 22.54 -22.33
N ASP A 581 13.32 21.63 -22.26
CA ASP A 581 11.98 21.90 -22.78
C ASP A 581 10.89 22.15 -21.72
N GLY A 582 11.16 21.97 -20.44
CA GLY A 582 10.14 21.91 -19.40
C GLY A 582 9.95 23.16 -18.53
N PHE A 583 10.90 24.09 -18.51
CA PHE A 583 10.81 25.34 -17.74
C PHE A 583 11.06 26.56 -18.62
N VAL A 584 10.41 26.66 -19.74
CA VAL A 584 10.04 27.97 -20.25
C VAL A 584 8.87 28.42 -19.37
N LEU A 585 9.17 29.16 -18.31
CA LEU A 585 8.21 30.13 -17.78
C LEU A 585 7.64 30.81 -19.02
N ALA A 586 6.32 30.80 -19.17
CA ALA A 586 5.69 31.47 -20.28
C ALA A 586 6.34 32.86 -20.42
N GLU A 587 7.11 33.03 -21.48
CA GLU A 587 7.59 34.33 -21.88
C GLU A 587 6.35 35.16 -22.23
N GLY A 588 5.87 35.94 -21.29
CA GLY A 588 4.70 36.75 -21.50
C GLY A 588 4.07 37.36 -20.27
N GLU A 589 4.84 37.70 -19.23
CA GLU A 589 4.45 38.83 -18.39
C GLU A 589 5.71 39.53 -17.92
N SER A 590 5.87 40.68 -18.51
CA SER A 590 6.78 41.79 -18.32
C SER A 590 7.29 41.97 -16.90
N GLU A 591 8.57 42.31 -16.86
CA GLU A 591 9.23 43.15 -15.88
C GLU A 591 8.27 43.85 -14.90
N VAL A 592 8.07 43.20 -13.74
CA VAL A 592 7.60 43.94 -12.57
C VAL A 592 8.82 44.67 -12.04
N ASP A 593 8.80 45.98 -12.24
CA ASP A 593 9.77 46.91 -11.70
C ASP A 593 9.83 46.79 -10.16
N VAL A 594 10.84 46.13 -9.64
CA VAL A 594 11.03 45.81 -8.21
C VAL A 594 11.48 47.04 -7.42
N ASP A 595 11.66 48.20 -8.07
CA ASP A 595 12.17 49.41 -7.43
C ASP A 595 11.12 50.45 -6.98
N ALA A 596 9.82 50.14 -7.12
CA ALA A 596 8.77 51.13 -6.83
C ALA A 596 8.04 51.00 -5.49
N THR A 597 8.49 50.19 -4.52
CA THR A 597 7.90 50.17 -3.16
C THR A 597 8.94 49.89 -2.06
N ARG A 598 9.88 50.80 -1.88
CA ARG A 598 10.56 50.95 -0.59
C ARG A 598 10.15 52.29 0.00
N GLU A 599 9.03 52.34 0.70
CA GLU A 599 8.80 53.31 1.76
C GLU A 599 9.17 52.67 3.09
N ASP A 600 10.25 53.17 3.67
CA ASP A 600 10.73 52.86 5.00
C ASP A 600 9.71 53.34 6.04
N THR A 601 8.91 52.46 6.59
CA THR A 601 8.15 52.71 7.83
C THR A 601 8.73 51.82 8.93
N PRO A 602 9.24 52.37 10.04
CA PRO A 602 9.76 51.54 11.16
C PRO A 602 8.63 50.81 11.84
N LEU A 603 8.74 49.48 11.94
CA LEU A 603 7.87 48.65 12.77
C LEU A 603 8.26 48.83 14.25
N GLU A 604 7.35 49.36 15.03
CA GLU A 604 7.40 49.25 16.50
C GLU A 604 7.29 47.80 16.95
N PRO A 605 7.96 47.38 18.03
CA PRO A 605 7.90 45.98 18.50
C PRO A 605 6.59 45.74 19.24
N ASP A 606 5.72 44.93 18.64
CA ASP A 606 4.52 44.40 19.31
C ASP A 606 4.89 43.36 20.37
N LYS A 607 4.20 43.52 21.49
CA LYS A 607 4.35 42.72 22.69
C LYS A 607 3.89 41.27 22.42
N GLU A 608 4.78 40.32 22.73
CA GLU A 608 4.44 38.94 22.91
C GLU A 608 3.41 38.77 24.03
N GLU A 609 2.17 38.51 23.68
CA GLU A 609 1.22 37.85 24.59
C GLU A 609 1.22 36.35 24.34
N SER A 610 1.75 35.63 25.29
CA SER A 610 1.80 34.17 25.35
C SER A 610 0.38 33.62 25.53
N ILE A 611 -0.15 32.97 24.49
CA ILE A 611 -1.35 32.13 24.54
C ILE A 611 -0.91 30.69 24.47
N PHE A 612 -0.35 30.15 25.55
CA PHE A 612 -0.31 28.71 25.85
C PHE A 612 0.04 28.53 27.34
N GLN A 613 -0.93 28.79 28.20
CA GLN A 613 -0.98 28.15 29.52
C GLN A 613 -1.95 26.97 29.41
N ILE A 614 -1.38 25.77 29.38
CA ILE A 614 -2.13 24.53 29.62
C ILE A 614 -2.07 24.32 31.13
N ASP A 615 -3.21 24.46 31.81
CA ASP A 615 -3.37 24.14 33.23
C ASP A 615 -3.00 22.66 33.49
N GLU A 616 -1.90 22.47 34.20
CA GLU A 616 -1.47 21.21 34.82
C GLU A 616 -2.15 21.02 36.19
N GLU A 617 -3.45 21.04 36.29
CA GLU A 617 -4.16 20.66 37.52
C GLU A 617 -5.39 19.82 37.21
N GLU A 618 -5.18 18.53 36.86
CA GLU A 618 -6.14 17.44 37.08
C GLU A 618 -5.48 16.07 36.86
N GLU A 619 -4.38 15.80 37.59
CA GLU A 619 -3.89 14.46 37.89
C GLU A 619 -3.69 14.31 39.41
N LYS A 620 -4.78 14.02 40.11
CA LYS A 620 -4.77 13.29 41.37
C LYS A 620 -5.96 12.37 41.51
#